data_e37b964792e61b7ebc37dcd3c94dd1b5
#
_entry.id   e37b964792e61b7ebc37dcd3c94dd1b5
#
_cell.length_a   1.000
_cell.length_b   1.000
_cell.length_c   1.000
_cell.angle_alpha   90.00
_cell.angle_beta   90.00
_cell.angle_gamma   90.00
#
_symmetry.space_group_name_H-M   'P 1'
#
loop_
_entity.id
_entity.type
_entity.pdbx_description
1 polymer ?
#
loop_
_entity_poly.entity_id
_entity_poly.type
_entity_poly.pdbx_seq_one_letter_code
_entity_poly.pdbx_strand_id
1 'polypeptide(L)'
;MRWRVMIELTSGDGAVHAREAATGSDDSADSAVKPLGLTLADAKALPAAIQRHLVQAEVADYCCERGGCRRCQEQRPMKDVRTRRLNSLFGTVEVRAPRFKPCRCSITSRRTLTPVAEIMADRCTAEYERIVAKLGA
;
A
#
# COMPACT_ATOMS: atom_id res chain seq x y z
N MET A 1 -2.00 -18.41 -24.70
CA MET A 1 -1.17 -17.18 -24.61
C MET A 1 -0.99 -16.86 -23.13
N ARG A 2 0.22 -16.40 -22.74
CA ARG A 2 0.47 -15.93 -21.35
C ARG A 2 0.75 -14.43 -21.38
N TRP A 3 0.26 -13.70 -20.38
CA TRP A 3 0.51 -12.28 -20.24
C TRP A 3 0.89 -11.94 -18.79
N ARG A 4 1.58 -10.85 -18.62
CA ARG A 4 2.01 -10.33 -17.33
C ARG A 4 1.96 -8.81 -17.34
N VAL A 5 1.44 -8.23 -16.26
CA VAL A 5 1.45 -6.80 -16.04
C VAL A 5 2.45 -6.48 -14.95
N MET A 6 3.41 -5.61 -15.27
CA MET A 6 4.41 -5.13 -14.33
C MET A 6 4.12 -3.67 -13.99
N ILE A 7 4.34 -3.31 -12.73
CA ILE A 7 4.32 -1.92 -12.26
C ILE A 7 5.75 -1.54 -11.92
N GLU A 8 6.18 -0.39 -12.38
CA GLU A 8 7.42 0.24 -11.98
C GLU A 8 7.09 1.41 -11.05
N LEU A 9 7.69 1.41 -9.87
CA LEU A 9 7.49 2.42 -8.83
C LEU A 9 8.83 3.09 -8.56
N THR A 10 8.84 4.42 -8.58
CA THR A 10 10.01 5.22 -8.20
C THR A 10 9.77 5.80 -6.82
N SER A 11 10.61 5.44 -5.86
CA SER A 11 10.55 5.98 -4.49
C SER A 11 11.10 7.41 -4.42
N GLY A 12 10.84 8.11 -3.32
CA GLY A 12 11.26 9.50 -3.11
C GLY A 12 12.78 9.73 -3.17
N ASP A 13 13.59 8.70 -2.92
CA ASP A 13 15.05 8.70 -3.07
C ASP A 13 15.53 8.39 -4.50
N GLY A 14 14.59 8.17 -5.44
CA GLY A 14 14.87 7.85 -6.83
C GLY A 14 15.11 6.35 -7.11
N ALA A 15 15.00 5.48 -6.12
CA ALA A 15 15.12 4.04 -6.33
C ALA A 15 13.90 3.50 -7.11
N VAL A 16 14.18 2.64 -8.09
CA VAL A 16 13.15 2.06 -8.95
C VAL A 16 12.89 0.61 -8.57
N HIS A 17 11.63 0.26 -8.35
CA HIS A 17 11.20 -1.06 -7.96
C HIS A 17 10.13 -1.59 -8.93
N ALA A 18 10.44 -2.70 -9.60
CA ALA A 18 9.45 -3.41 -10.41
C ALA A 18 8.68 -4.42 -9.58
N ARG A 19 7.36 -4.47 -9.77
CA ARG A 19 6.46 -5.43 -9.11
C ARG A 19 5.52 -6.04 -10.13
N GLU A 20 5.25 -7.33 -10.00
CA GLU A 20 4.22 -7.99 -10.77
C GLU A 20 2.85 -7.65 -10.19
N ALA A 21 1.98 -7.05 -10.99
CA ALA A 21 0.61 -6.71 -10.61
C ALA A 21 -0.35 -7.85 -10.89
N ALA A 22 -0.22 -8.47 -12.05
CA ALA A 22 -1.06 -9.57 -12.46
C ALA A 22 -0.38 -10.44 -13.53
N THR A 23 -0.79 -11.68 -13.58
CA THR A 23 -0.41 -12.62 -14.64
C THR A 23 -1.64 -13.43 -15.02
N GLY A 24 -1.73 -13.82 -16.28
CA GLY A 24 -2.80 -14.66 -16.76
C GLY A 24 -2.34 -15.61 -17.85
N SER A 25 -3.05 -16.72 -17.99
CA SER A 25 -2.85 -17.67 -19.05
C SER A 25 -4.18 -18.13 -19.64
N ASP A 26 -4.17 -18.39 -20.92
CA ASP A 26 -5.31 -18.82 -21.73
C ASP A 26 -5.48 -20.36 -21.70
N ASP A 27 -4.98 -21.00 -20.65
CA ASP A 27 -4.91 -22.47 -20.56
C ASP A 27 -6.23 -23.12 -20.06
N SER A 28 -7.36 -22.40 -20.11
CA SER A 28 -8.67 -23.00 -19.78
C SER A 28 -9.12 -23.97 -20.88
N ALA A 29 -8.64 -25.18 -20.78
CA ALA A 29 -9.02 -26.30 -21.71
C ALA A 29 -10.50 -26.73 -21.59
N ASP A 30 -11.24 -26.19 -20.63
CA ASP A 30 -12.58 -26.68 -20.24
C ASP A 30 -13.73 -25.74 -20.64
N SER A 31 -13.46 -24.65 -21.34
CA SER A 31 -14.52 -23.73 -21.78
C SER A 31 -14.78 -23.85 -23.26
N ALA A 32 -16.04 -24.10 -23.62
CA ALA A 32 -16.51 -24.16 -25.03
C ALA A 32 -16.33 -22.82 -25.78
N VAL A 33 -16.11 -21.73 -25.04
CA VAL A 33 -15.86 -20.39 -25.61
C VAL A 33 -14.53 -19.89 -25.06
N LYS A 34 -13.57 -19.69 -25.96
CA LYS A 34 -12.28 -19.13 -25.62
C LYS A 34 -12.41 -17.62 -25.27
N PRO A 35 -12.08 -17.20 -24.06
CA PRO A 35 -12.13 -15.77 -23.72
C PRO A 35 -11.07 -15.00 -24.52
N LEU A 36 -11.48 -13.89 -25.13
CA LEU A 36 -10.57 -12.94 -25.77
C LEU A 36 -10.33 -11.76 -24.85
N GLY A 37 -9.06 -11.45 -24.57
CA GLY A 37 -8.67 -10.33 -23.73
C GLY A 37 -8.81 -10.62 -22.24
N LEU A 38 -9.02 -9.58 -21.44
CA LEU A 38 -9.18 -9.68 -20.00
C LEU A 38 -10.58 -10.16 -19.62
N THR A 39 -10.64 -11.09 -18.70
CA THR A 39 -11.91 -11.49 -18.08
C THR A 39 -12.38 -10.43 -17.08
N LEU A 40 -13.65 -10.49 -16.66
CA LEU A 40 -14.17 -9.61 -15.61
C LEU A 40 -13.43 -9.82 -14.28
N ALA A 41 -12.97 -11.04 -14.01
CA ALA A 41 -12.16 -11.33 -12.83
C ALA A 41 -10.80 -10.63 -12.90
N ASP A 42 -10.12 -10.69 -14.05
CA ASP A 42 -8.86 -9.98 -14.27
C ASP A 42 -9.04 -8.46 -14.16
N ALA A 43 -10.11 -7.92 -14.76
CA ALA A 43 -10.43 -6.50 -14.70
C ALA A 43 -10.71 -5.99 -13.27
N LYS A 44 -11.20 -6.83 -12.37
CA LYS A 44 -11.36 -6.51 -10.95
C LYS A 44 -10.07 -6.68 -10.16
N ALA A 45 -9.31 -7.73 -10.45
CA ALA A 45 -8.08 -8.07 -9.72
C ALA A 45 -6.95 -7.08 -10.02
N LEU A 46 -6.85 -6.60 -11.26
CA LEU A 46 -5.75 -5.73 -11.69
C LEU A 46 -5.73 -4.38 -10.95
N PRO A 47 -6.81 -3.59 -10.89
CA PRO A 47 -6.83 -2.35 -10.11
C PRO A 47 -6.57 -2.58 -8.62
N ALA A 48 -7.08 -3.66 -8.04
CA ALA A 48 -6.84 -4.01 -6.64
C ALA A 48 -5.35 -4.32 -6.37
N ALA A 49 -4.69 -5.00 -7.29
CA ALA A 49 -3.27 -5.29 -7.21
C ALA A 49 -2.43 -4.01 -7.34
N ILE A 50 -2.75 -3.15 -8.31
CA ILE A 50 -2.11 -1.85 -8.51
C ILE A 50 -2.24 -1.01 -7.23
N GLN A 51 -3.46 -0.86 -6.72
CA GLN A 51 -3.74 -0.10 -5.48
C GLN A 51 -2.93 -0.62 -4.30
N ARG A 52 -2.84 -1.94 -4.13
CA ARG A 52 -2.05 -2.56 -3.06
C ARG A 52 -0.57 -2.20 -3.17
N HIS A 53 0.02 -2.25 -4.37
CA HIS A 53 1.42 -1.94 -4.56
C HIS A 53 1.71 -0.45 -4.34
N LEU A 54 0.85 0.44 -4.85
CA LEU A 54 0.96 1.88 -4.64
C LEU A 54 0.90 2.24 -3.16
N VAL A 55 -0.15 1.80 -2.46
CA VAL A 55 -0.30 2.09 -1.02
C VAL A 55 0.88 1.56 -0.21
N GLN A 56 1.37 0.36 -0.52
CA GLN A 56 2.53 -0.20 0.19
C GLN A 56 3.81 0.61 -0.06
N ALA A 57 4.03 1.10 -1.27
CA ALA A 57 5.17 1.93 -1.61
C ALA A 57 5.10 3.30 -0.91
N GLU A 58 3.98 4.00 -1.03
CA GLU A 58 3.74 5.30 -0.38
C GLU A 58 3.92 5.23 1.14
N VAL A 59 3.38 4.18 1.77
CA VAL A 59 3.53 3.95 3.21
C VAL A 59 4.99 3.67 3.57
N ALA A 60 5.71 2.90 2.76
CA ALA A 60 7.12 2.60 3.01
C ALA A 60 7.97 3.87 2.95
N ASP A 61 7.79 4.70 1.92
CA ASP A 61 8.49 5.97 1.76
C ASP A 61 8.19 6.92 2.93
N TYR A 62 6.91 7.10 3.27
CA TYR A 62 6.52 7.93 4.40
C TYR A 62 7.11 7.44 5.73
N CYS A 63 7.10 6.13 5.96
CA CYS A 63 7.69 5.56 7.17
C CYS A 63 9.21 5.71 7.21
N CYS A 64 9.89 5.64 6.07
CA CYS A 64 11.32 5.88 5.95
C CYS A 64 11.67 7.31 6.35
N GLU A 65 10.98 8.30 5.79
CA GLU A 65 11.16 9.71 6.13
C GLU A 65 10.86 10.02 7.61
N ARG A 66 9.78 9.47 8.14
CA ARG A 66 9.35 9.71 9.53
C ARG A 66 10.16 8.92 10.55
N GLY A 67 10.81 7.83 10.14
CA GLY A 67 11.67 7.02 10.99
C GLY A 67 12.89 7.77 11.50
N GLY A 68 13.38 8.76 10.76
CA GLY A 68 14.47 9.63 11.17
C GLY A 68 14.08 10.59 12.31
N CYS A 69 15.03 10.91 13.17
CA CYS A 69 14.85 11.91 14.21
C CYS A 69 15.19 13.30 13.66
N ARG A 70 14.23 14.22 13.67
CA ARG A 70 14.46 15.60 13.19
C ARG A 70 15.52 16.38 14.00
N ARG A 71 15.83 15.95 15.23
CA ARG A 71 16.78 16.62 16.12
C ARG A 71 18.22 16.15 15.94
N CYS A 72 18.46 14.83 15.92
CA CYS A 72 19.80 14.24 15.83
C CYS A 72 20.09 13.55 14.50
N GLN A 73 19.14 13.55 13.57
CA GLN A 73 19.21 12.91 12.25
C GLN A 73 19.40 11.39 12.25
N GLU A 74 19.47 10.76 13.42
CA GLU A 74 19.61 9.31 13.54
C GLU A 74 18.27 8.59 13.30
N GLN A 75 18.36 7.39 12.75
CA GLN A 75 17.20 6.51 12.59
C GLN A 75 16.73 6.00 13.96
N ARG A 76 15.43 6.09 14.20
CA ARG A 76 14.83 5.56 15.42
C ARG A 76 14.82 4.03 15.37
N PRO A 77 15.12 3.36 16.48
CA PRO A 77 15.01 1.92 16.55
C PRO A 77 13.57 1.47 16.30
N MET A 78 13.40 0.48 15.43
CA MET A 78 12.09 -0.14 15.22
C MET A 78 11.66 -0.86 16.50
N LYS A 79 10.40 -0.70 16.89
CA LYS A 79 9.79 -1.39 18.03
C LYS A 79 9.17 -2.71 17.56
N ASP A 80 8.25 -2.63 16.62
CA ASP A 80 7.54 -3.73 16.00
C ASP A 80 6.88 -3.28 14.68
N VAL A 81 6.25 -4.21 13.98
CA VAL A 81 5.43 -3.94 12.80
C VAL A 81 4.04 -4.49 13.06
N ARG A 82 3.01 -3.68 12.83
CA ARG A 82 1.61 -4.10 12.88
C ARG A 82 0.99 -4.10 11.50
N THR A 83 -0.04 -4.90 11.30
CA THR A 83 -0.88 -4.84 10.11
C THR A 83 -2.04 -3.90 10.36
N ARG A 84 -2.33 -3.01 9.39
CA ARG A 84 -3.53 -2.19 9.34
C ARG A 84 -4.28 -2.47 8.06
N ARG A 85 -5.60 -2.25 8.08
CA ARG A 85 -6.45 -2.38 6.90
C ARG A 85 -6.87 -1.00 6.44
N LEU A 86 -6.72 -0.76 5.14
CA LEU A 86 -7.16 0.44 4.43
C LEU A 86 -8.24 0.04 3.42
N ASN A 87 -9.42 0.61 3.53
CA ASN A 87 -10.49 0.43 2.56
C ASN A 87 -10.31 1.41 1.39
N SER A 88 -10.42 0.89 0.19
CA SER A 88 -10.36 1.67 -1.05
C SER A 88 -11.46 1.25 -2.00
N LEU A 89 -11.65 1.98 -3.10
CA LEU A 89 -12.61 1.63 -4.16
C LEU A 89 -12.30 0.29 -4.83
N PHE A 90 -11.05 -0.14 -4.75
CA PHE A 90 -10.56 -1.38 -5.34
C PHE A 90 -10.41 -2.53 -4.33
N GLY A 91 -11.02 -2.38 -3.15
CA GLY A 91 -10.98 -3.37 -2.09
C GLY A 91 -10.15 -2.95 -0.88
N THR A 92 -10.00 -3.87 0.07
CA THR A 92 -9.23 -3.64 1.29
C THR A 92 -7.77 -4.01 1.08
N VAL A 93 -6.88 -3.09 1.43
CA VAL A 93 -5.43 -3.29 1.39
C VAL A 93 -4.90 -3.50 2.80
N GLU A 94 -4.13 -4.56 3.00
CA GLU A 94 -3.36 -4.76 4.23
C GLU A 94 -2.03 -4.01 4.15
N VAL A 95 -1.80 -3.12 5.11
CA VAL A 95 -0.65 -2.22 5.16
C VAL A 95 0.25 -2.59 6.32
N ARG A 96 1.54 -2.75 6.06
CA ARG A 96 2.55 -2.92 7.10
C ARG A 96 2.83 -1.59 7.78
N ALA A 97 2.55 -1.50 9.07
CA ALA A 97 2.65 -0.28 9.87
C ALA A 97 3.80 -0.42 10.90
N PRO A 98 5.03 -0.01 10.55
CA PRO A 98 6.13 -0.02 11.49
C PRO A 98 5.88 0.99 12.60
N ARG A 99 6.30 0.64 13.81
CA ARG A 99 6.30 1.50 14.98
C ARG A 99 7.72 1.68 15.47
N PHE A 100 8.07 2.91 15.84
CA PHE A 100 9.42 3.24 16.25
C PHE A 100 9.46 3.63 17.73
N LYS A 101 10.53 3.23 18.41
CA LYS A 101 10.83 3.67 19.77
C LYS A 101 11.15 5.17 19.75
N PRO A 102 10.95 5.89 20.87
CA PRO A 102 11.41 7.26 20.98
C PRO A 102 12.92 7.35 20.76
N CYS A 103 13.38 8.47 20.17
CA CYS A 103 14.80 8.69 19.97
C CYS A 103 15.50 8.90 21.33
N ARG A 104 16.72 8.41 21.45
CA ARG A 104 17.55 8.58 22.66
C ARG A 104 17.87 10.06 22.99
N CYS A 105 17.87 10.94 21.99
CA CYS A 105 18.07 12.37 22.18
C CYS A 105 16.85 13.09 22.77
N SER A 106 15.69 12.44 22.85
CA SER A 106 14.44 13.01 23.36
C SER A 106 14.24 12.62 24.82
N ILE A 107 14.54 13.53 25.73
CA ILE A 107 14.36 13.33 27.18
C ILE A 107 12.87 13.38 27.56
N THR A 108 12.07 14.10 26.80
CA THR A 108 10.67 14.42 27.15
C THR A 108 9.63 13.50 26.53
N SER A 109 9.90 12.89 25.38
CA SER A 109 8.89 12.05 24.70
C SER A 109 9.21 10.56 24.83
N ARG A 110 8.42 9.87 25.65
CA ARG A 110 8.44 8.40 25.78
C ARG A 110 7.45 7.72 24.83
N ARG A 111 6.77 8.46 23.97
CA ARG A 111 5.73 7.90 23.09
C ARG A 111 6.33 7.17 21.90
N THR A 112 5.78 6.00 21.61
CA THR A 112 6.04 5.26 20.36
C THR A 112 5.54 6.08 19.17
N LEU A 113 6.38 6.28 18.17
CA LEU A 113 5.99 6.90 16.91
C LEU A 113 5.29 5.87 16.02
N THR A 114 4.15 6.21 15.48
CA THR A 114 3.33 5.37 14.59
C THR A 114 2.99 6.14 13.31
N PRO A 115 3.93 6.25 12.34
CA PRO A 115 3.73 7.10 11.16
C PRO A 115 2.45 6.79 10.39
N VAL A 116 2.15 5.52 10.20
CA VAL A 116 0.96 5.09 9.46
C VAL A 116 -0.34 5.59 10.10
N ALA A 117 -0.38 5.81 11.41
CA ALA A 117 -1.55 6.38 12.06
C ALA A 117 -1.78 7.85 11.71
N GLU A 118 -0.75 8.56 11.27
CA GLU A 118 -0.85 9.96 10.86
C GLU A 118 -1.52 10.10 9.49
N ILE A 119 -1.25 9.16 8.57
CA ILE A 119 -1.77 9.19 7.19
C ILE A 119 -2.99 8.28 6.97
N MET A 120 -3.32 7.44 7.93
CA MET A 120 -4.46 6.51 7.86
C MET A 120 -5.37 6.66 9.09
N ALA A 121 -5.80 7.89 9.39
CA ALA A 121 -6.67 8.16 10.54
C ALA A 121 -8.00 7.40 10.41
N ASP A 122 -8.62 7.47 9.25
CA ASP A 122 -9.99 6.99 9.00
C ASP A 122 -10.05 5.58 8.39
N ARG A 123 -8.90 4.93 8.20
CA ARG A 123 -8.79 3.56 7.64
C ARG A 123 -9.40 3.39 6.25
N CYS A 124 -9.62 4.47 5.54
CA CYS A 124 -10.10 4.48 4.16
C CYS A 124 -9.38 5.57 3.34
N THR A 125 -9.41 5.43 2.03
CA THR A 125 -8.90 6.47 1.14
C THR A 125 -9.91 7.61 1.08
N ALA A 126 -9.43 8.84 0.92
CA ALA A 126 -10.29 10.02 0.81
C ALA A 126 -11.32 9.89 -0.33
N GLU A 127 -10.95 9.18 -1.40
CA GLU A 127 -11.85 8.92 -2.52
C GLU A 127 -12.96 7.93 -2.17
N TYR A 128 -12.63 6.88 -1.41
CA TYR A 128 -13.61 5.93 -0.88
C TYR A 128 -14.64 6.66 0.00
N GLU A 129 -14.20 7.49 0.95
CA GLU A 129 -15.07 8.28 1.82
C GLU A 129 -16.00 9.20 1.02
N ARG A 130 -15.44 9.92 0.03
CA ARG A 130 -16.20 10.83 -0.81
C ARG A 130 -17.30 10.11 -1.59
N ILE A 131 -17.05 8.91 -2.10
CA ILE A 131 -18.04 8.13 -2.84
C ILE A 131 -19.08 7.55 -1.90
N VAL A 132 -18.66 6.97 -0.77
CA VAL A 132 -19.61 6.46 0.23
C VAL A 132 -20.53 7.56 0.76
N ALA A 133 -20.00 8.75 1.03
CA ALA A 133 -20.80 9.89 1.46
C ALA A 133 -21.84 10.34 0.39
N LYS A 134 -21.49 10.25 -0.89
CA LYS A 134 -22.42 10.57 -1.98
C LYS A 134 -23.50 9.53 -2.19
N LEU A 135 -23.21 8.27 -1.92
CA LEU A 135 -24.16 7.17 -2.10
C LEU A 135 -25.07 6.98 -0.89
N GLY A 136 -24.66 7.47 0.29
CA GLY A 136 -25.42 7.40 1.53
C GLY A 136 -26.28 8.64 1.83
N ALA A 137 -26.25 9.64 0.96
CA ALA A 137 -27.10 10.82 0.99
C ALA A 137 -28.24 10.65 -0.02
#